data_f916292fbe705909464aa91a32adfea7
#
_entry.id   f916292fbe705909464aa91a32adfea7
#
_cell.length_a   1.000
_cell.length_b   1.000
_cell.length_c   1.000
_cell.angle_alpha   90.00
_cell.angle_beta   90.00
_cell.angle_gamma   90.00
#
_symmetry.space_group_name_H-M   'P 1'
#
loop_
_entity.id
_entity.type
_entity.pdbx_description
1 polymer ?
#
loop_
_entity_poly.entity_id
_entity_poly.type
_entity_poly.pdbx_seq_one_letter_code
_entity_poly.pdbx_strand_id
1 'polypeptide(L)'
;MRTLVSAALLAALAAPTLQAQTGPNDARAREIYKQLIEINTTDTPAGNVTTAAEAMAARLKSAGFPAADIQILGPNPKKMNLVARYRGTGLKKPMILMAHLDVVEAKREDWSVDPFTFLEKDGFFYGRGTSDDKSMAAQFVANVIRLKEEGFKPDRDLILLLTADEEGGDFNGAEWLVKNQRALIDAEFAINEGGGGNMRAGKYLTNEVQASEKVYQDFHLEVKNPGGHSSLPVKDNAIYELAAGLTRLSAFTFPVALNEVTRGYFEKSAATQTDPKVAADMRAVAQASPDLDAAARLSASLPYWNSMMRTTCVATRLAGGHAQNALPQLASANINCRILPGVSPASVKDTLIKVLAEPKVAVTYVGEAKPSKPSPLRPDVMNAVESLTKEMYPGVIIVPVMSTGATDGLHLRNADIPTYGIDGTFGDMDDVRAHGRDERMGVKQFYEGLQFQYRLITMLAK
;
A
#
# COMPACT_ATOMS: atom_id res chain seq x y z
N MET A 1 68.03 -41.23 9.34
CA MET A 1 66.57 -41.15 9.02
C MET A 1 66.13 -39.65 9.02
N ARG A 2 65.97 -39.09 7.84
CA ARG A 2 65.53 -37.69 7.69
C ARG A 2 64.07 -37.71 7.20
N THR A 3 63.15 -37.26 8.02
CA THR A 3 61.74 -37.14 7.72
C THR A 3 61.51 -35.84 6.95
N LEU A 4 61.04 -35.91 5.70
CA LEU A 4 60.58 -34.81 4.89
C LEU A 4 59.12 -34.53 5.28
N VAL A 5 58.87 -33.30 5.74
CA VAL A 5 57.52 -32.76 5.95
C VAL A 5 57.14 -31.97 4.68
N SER A 6 56.19 -32.51 3.92
CA SER A 6 55.58 -31.81 2.76
C SER A 6 54.51 -30.86 3.24
N ALA A 7 54.73 -29.56 3.07
CA ALA A 7 53.70 -28.53 3.26
C ALA A 7 52.85 -28.39 1.98
N ALA A 8 51.58 -28.77 2.07
CA ALA A 8 50.60 -28.51 1.01
C ALA A 8 50.07 -27.07 1.12
N LEU A 9 50.38 -26.21 0.16
CA LEU A 9 49.76 -24.93 0.00
C LEU A 9 48.35 -25.12 -0.58
N LEU A 10 47.32 -24.85 0.23
CA LEU A 10 45.95 -24.63 -0.29
C LEU A 10 45.86 -23.23 -0.90
N ALA A 11 45.86 -23.14 -2.22
CA ALA A 11 45.47 -21.93 -2.92
C ALA A 11 43.95 -21.81 -2.91
N ALA A 12 43.41 -20.86 -2.11
CA ALA A 12 42.01 -20.50 -2.15
C ALA A 12 41.76 -19.73 -3.47
N LEU A 13 41.13 -20.38 -4.41
CA LEU A 13 40.58 -19.75 -5.61
C LEU A 13 39.40 -18.89 -5.17
N ALA A 14 39.60 -17.55 -5.03
CA ALA A 14 38.53 -16.58 -4.96
C ALA A 14 37.81 -16.59 -6.30
N ALA A 15 36.62 -17.17 -6.35
CA ALA A 15 35.74 -17.04 -7.50
C ALA A 15 35.42 -15.52 -7.68
N PRO A 16 35.60 -14.97 -8.88
CA PRO A 16 35.17 -13.60 -9.14
C PRO A 16 33.66 -13.56 -9.00
N THR A 17 33.16 -12.75 -8.07
CA THR A 17 31.77 -12.34 -8.05
C THR A 17 31.49 -11.64 -9.38
N LEU A 18 30.78 -12.29 -10.31
CA LEU A 18 30.21 -11.64 -11.47
C LEU A 18 29.26 -10.56 -10.92
N GLN A 19 29.75 -9.33 -10.82
CA GLN A 19 28.90 -8.15 -10.81
C GLN A 19 28.20 -8.16 -12.17
N ALA A 20 26.90 -8.48 -12.18
CA ALA A 20 26.08 -8.34 -13.36
C ALA A 20 26.28 -6.90 -13.86
N GLN A 21 26.77 -6.75 -15.10
CA GLN A 21 26.91 -5.43 -15.72
C GLN A 21 25.50 -4.83 -15.76
N THR A 22 25.27 -3.80 -14.97
CA THR A 22 24.04 -3.04 -15.00
C THR A 22 23.90 -2.37 -16.36
N GLY A 23 22.76 -2.61 -17.02
CA GLY A 23 22.47 -1.99 -18.31
C GLY A 23 22.28 -0.46 -18.16
N PRO A 24 22.30 0.29 -19.27
CA PRO A 24 22.14 1.76 -19.23
C PRO A 24 20.86 2.21 -18.51
N ASN A 25 19.77 1.43 -18.60
CA ASN A 25 18.52 1.73 -17.92
C ASN A 25 18.60 1.46 -16.42
N ASP A 26 19.35 0.46 -15.99
CA ASP A 26 19.55 0.15 -14.57
C ASP A 26 20.32 1.31 -13.89
N ALA A 27 21.39 1.80 -14.53
CA ALA A 27 22.13 2.96 -14.05
C ALA A 27 21.24 4.21 -13.96
N ARG A 28 20.40 4.46 -14.99
CA ARG A 28 19.41 5.54 -14.98
C ARG A 28 18.43 5.40 -13.84
N ALA A 29 17.84 4.24 -13.67
CA ALA A 29 16.87 3.99 -12.60
C ALA A 29 17.48 4.24 -11.21
N ARG A 30 18.72 3.77 -10.99
CA ARG A 30 19.46 4.01 -9.76
C ARG A 30 19.70 5.51 -9.51
N GLU A 31 20.08 6.27 -10.53
CA GLU A 31 20.30 7.71 -10.39
C GLU A 31 19.00 8.50 -10.16
N ILE A 32 17.89 8.08 -10.77
CA ILE A 32 16.56 8.64 -10.49
C ILE A 32 16.17 8.33 -9.05
N TYR A 33 16.33 7.08 -8.63
CA TYR A 33 15.99 6.62 -7.30
C TYR A 33 16.79 7.35 -6.22
N LYS A 34 18.12 7.46 -6.40
CA LYS A 34 18.99 8.26 -5.54
C LYS A 34 18.49 9.70 -5.42
N GLN A 35 18.21 10.36 -6.54
CA GLN A 35 17.72 11.74 -6.54
C GLN A 35 16.39 11.87 -5.77
N LEU A 36 15.45 10.94 -5.93
CA LEU A 36 14.18 10.96 -5.22
C LEU A 36 14.36 10.75 -3.71
N ILE A 37 15.19 9.81 -3.29
CA ILE A 37 15.47 9.57 -1.86
C ILE A 37 16.11 10.79 -1.20
N GLU A 38 17.03 11.48 -1.88
CA GLU A 38 17.75 12.63 -1.34
C GLU A 38 16.92 13.93 -1.32
N ILE A 39 15.72 13.94 -1.90
CA ILE A 39 14.75 15.03 -1.74
C ILE A 39 13.81 14.72 -0.59
N ASN A 40 13.83 15.55 0.45
CA ASN A 40 12.88 15.43 1.56
C ASN A 40 11.47 15.85 1.09
N THR A 41 10.55 14.89 1.06
CA THR A 41 9.16 15.07 0.63
C THR A 41 8.14 14.76 1.72
N THR A 42 8.57 14.84 2.99
CA THR A 42 7.69 14.68 4.16
C THR A 42 6.65 15.80 4.26
N ASP A 43 5.53 15.52 4.94
CA ASP A 43 4.56 16.56 5.33
C ASP A 43 5.03 17.33 6.58
N THR A 44 6.23 17.95 6.48
CA THR A 44 6.83 18.81 7.49
C THR A 44 7.22 20.14 6.88
N PRO A 45 7.53 21.18 7.67
CA PRO A 45 8.02 22.45 7.13
C PRO A 45 9.24 22.33 6.21
N ALA A 46 10.08 21.33 6.42
CA ALA A 46 11.29 21.07 5.62
C ALA A 46 11.02 20.30 4.33
N GLY A 47 9.87 19.61 4.24
CA GLY A 47 9.53 18.80 3.08
C GLY A 47 8.95 19.61 1.93
N ASN A 48 9.17 19.12 0.70
CA ASN A 48 8.64 19.73 -0.53
C ASN A 48 8.53 18.69 -1.66
N VAL A 49 7.31 18.23 -1.91
CA VAL A 49 7.02 17.25 -2.97
C VAL A 49 7.21 17.87 -4.34
N THR A 50 6.92 19.16 -4.51
CA THR A 50 7.08 19.87 -5.80
C THR A 50 8.52 19.78 -6.31
N THR A 51 9.52 19.83 -5.42
CA THR A 51 10.94 19.67 -5.81
C THR A 51 11.20 18.31 -6.49
N ALA A 52 10.59 17.24 -5.98
CA ALA A 52 10.69 15.91 -6.58
C ALA A 52 9.96 15.84 -7.93
N ALA A 53 8.75 16.40 -8.02
CA ALA A 53 7.99 16.49 -9.27
C ALA A 53 8.75 17.27 -10.36
N GLU A 54 9.35 18.42 -10.01
CA GLU A 54 10.16 19.23 -10.92
C GLU A 54 11.42 18.49 -11.38
N ALA A 55 12.08 17.77 -10.49
CA ALA A 55 13.26 16.98 -10.83
C ALA A 55 12.92 15.87 -11.85
N MET A 56 11.78 15.18 -11.68
CA MET A 56 11.33 14.16 -12.63
C MET A 56 10.88 14.78 -13.95
N ALA A 57 10.19 15.91 -13.94
CA ALA A 57 9.82 16.66 -15.13
C ALA A 57 11.07 17.10 -15.93
N ALA A 58 12.14 17.54 -15.26
CA ALA A 58 13.39 17.90 -15.89
C ALA A 58 14.04 16.70 -16.60
N ARG A 59 14.04 15.51 -16.00
CA ARG A 59 14.54 14.28 -16.62
C ARG A 59 13.74 13.89 -17.87
N LEU A 60 12.41 13.98 -17.83
CA LEU A 60 11.53 13.72 -18.97
C LEU A 60 11.79 14.73 -20.10
N LYS A 61 11.94 16.02 -19.80
CA LYS A 61 12.29 17.06 -20.78
C LYS A 61 13.65 16.76 -21.44
N SER A 62 14.65 16.40 -20.65
CA SER A 62 15.98 16.02 -21.15
C SER A 62 15.96 14.78 -22.05
N ALA A 63 15.02 13.85 -21.81
CA ALA A 63 14.76 12.70 -22.67
C ALA A 63 13.90 13.02 -23.91
N GLY A 64 13.60 14.31 -24.14
CA GLY A 64 12.90 14.78 -25.34
C GLY A 64 11.37 14.62 -25.31
N PHE A 65 10.76 14.54 -24.12
CA PHE A 65 9.30 14.65 -24.02
C PHE A 65 8.87 16.09 -24.35
N PRO A 66 7.82 16.28 -25.15
CA PRO A 66 7.31 17.61 -25.45
C PRO A 66 6.89 18.35 -24.19
N ALA A 67 7.21 19.64 -24.09
CA ALA A 67 6.84 20.45 -22.93
C ALA A 67 5.31 20.50 -22.70
N ALA A 68 4.52 20.44 -23.78
CA ALA A 68 3.06 20.40 -23.72
C ALA A 68 2.50 19.11 -23.09
N ASP A 69 3.29 18.04 -23.07
CA ASP A 69 2.92 16.74 -22.50
C ASP A 69 3.42 16.57 -21.05
N ILE A 70 4.01 17.60 -20.44
CA ILE A 70 4.50 17.59 -19.06
C ILE A 70 3.87 18.73 -18.29
N GLN A 71 3.13 18.42 -17.24
CA GLN A 71 2.46 19.40 -16.41
C GLN A 71 2.77 19.15 -14.93
N ILE A 72 3.08 20.23 -14.21
CA ILE A 72 3.24 20.25 -12.75
C ILE A 72 2.10 21.12 -12.21
N LEU A 73 1.19 20.52 -11.44
CA LEU A 73 -0.03 21.18 -11.00
C LEU A 73 -0.54 20.60 -9.69
N GLY A 74 -1.19 21.42 -8.90
CA GLY A 74 -1.72 21.04 -7.58
C GLY A 74 -2.26 22.23 -6.82
N PRO A 75 -2.90 22.00 -5.69
CA PRO A 75 -3.55 23.07 -4.89
C PRO A 75 -2.57 23.84 -4.01
N ASN A 76 -1.36 23.33 -3.78
CA ASN A 76 -0.39 23.90 -2.86
C ASN A 76 1.01 23.95 -3.50
N PRO A 77 1.75 25.08 -3.41
CA PRO A 77 3.06 25.23 -4.04
C PRO A 77 4.12 24.19 -3.64
N LYS A 78 4.01 23.59 -2.45
CA LYS A 78 4.91 22.52 -1.99
C LYS A 78 4.38 21.10 -2.28
N LYS A 79 3.16 20.97 -2.78
CA LYS A 79 2.42 19.71 -2.96
C LYS A 79 1.88 19.59 -4.39
N MET A 80 2.73 19.89 -5.38
CA MET A 80 2.38 19.74 -6.80
C MET A 80 2.60 18.30 -7.25
N ASN A 81 1.76 17.86 -8.17
CA ASN A 81 1.82 16.58 -8.84
C ASN A 81 2.51 16.74 -10.20
N LEU A 82 3.12 15.67 -10.70
CA LEU A 82 3.58 15.58 -12.09
C LEU A 82 2.60 14.72 -12.89
N VAL A 83 2.07 15.29 -13.97
CA VAL A 83 1.34 14.53 -15.01
C VAL A 83 2.15 14.62 -16.30
N ALA A 84 2.64 13.48 -16.80
CA ALA A 84 3.37 13.43 -18.06
C ALA A 84 2.74 12.38 -18.99
N ARG A 85 2.68 12.69 -20.29
CA ARG A 85 2.02 11.83 -21.28
C ARG A 85 3.01 11.36 -22.34
N TYR A 86 3.14 10.05 -22.48
CA TYR A 86 3.80 9.42 -23.61
C TYR A 86 2.75 9.00 -24.63
N ARG A 87 2.73 9.68 -25.79
CA ARG A 87 1.71 9.52 -26.80
C ARG A 87 1.79 8.19 -27.52
N GLY A 88 0.65 7.49 -27.61
CA GLY A 88 0.43 6.30 -28.41
C GLY A 88 -0.28 6.59 -29.72
N THR A 89 -0.74 5.52 -30.39
CA THR A 89 -1.51 5.62 -31.63
C THR A 89 -2.98 6.01 -31.43
N GLY A 90 -3.49 5.95 -30.18
CA GLY A 90 -4.87 6.23 -29.84
C GLY A 90 -5.86 5.13 -30.21
N LEU A 91 -5.39 3.91 -30.51
CA LEU A 91 -6.25 2.76 -30.79
C LEU A 91 -6.99 2.26 -29.53
N LYS A 92 -6.41 2.48 -28.37
CA LYS A 92 -6.98 2.13 -27.05
C LYS A 92 -7.02 3.37 -26.17
N LYS A 93 -7.90 3.36 -25.15
CA LYS A 93 -7.92 4.39 -24.11
C LYS A 93 -6.60 4.40 -23.33
N PRO A 94 -6.15 5.54 -22.81
CA PRO A 94 -4.93 5.65 -22.03
C PRO A 94 -4.88 4.69 -20.84
N MET A 95 -3.68 4.39 -20.34
CA MET A 95 -3.43 3.79 -19.03
C MET A 95 -2.58 4.72 -18.17
N ILE A 96 -2.78 4.67 -16.85
CA ILE A 96 -2.00 5.44 -15.88
C ILE A 96 -0.94 4.54 -15.26
N LEU A 97 0.25 5.12 -15.06
CA LEU A 97 1.32 4.62 -14.21
C LEU A 97 1.43 5.60 -13.05
N MET A 98 0.90 5.22 -11.87
CA MET A 98 0.79 6.09 -10.72
C MET A 98 1.73 5.63 -9.61
N ALA A 99 2.39 6.59 -8.97
CA ALA A 99 3.21 6.42 -7.78
C ALA A 99 3.19 7.71 -6.96
N HIS A 100 3.27 7.64 -5.63
CA HIS A 100 3.36 8.84 -4.83
C HIS A 100 4.83 9.25 -4.57
N LEU A 101 5.05 10.54 -4.37
CA LEU A 101 6.37 11.12 -4.14
C LEU A 101 6.61 11.51 -2.68
N ASP A 102 5.55 11.77 -1.94
CA ASP A 102 5.63 12.07 -0.52
C ASP A 102 6.01 10.84 0.30
N VAL A 103 6.43 11.08 1.53
CA VAL A 103 6.84 10.04 2.45
C VAL A 103 6.48 10.43 3.88
N VAL A 104 6.22 9.47 4.75
CA VAL A 104 6.02 9.70 6.17
C VAL A 104 7.28 10.31 6.81
N GLU A 105 7.09 11.04 7.92
CA GLU A 105 8.19 11.65 8.66
C GLU A 105 9.26 10.62 9.06
N ALA A 106 10.52 11.04 8.95
CA ALA A 106 11.67 10.26 9.39
C ALA A 106 12.61 11.16 10.21
N LYS A 107 12.66 10.92 11.52
CA LYS A 107 13.54 11.66 12.43
C LYS A 107 14.91 11.02 12.42
N ARG A 108 15.95 11.85 12.19
CA ARG A 108 17.35 11.39 12.10
C ARG A 108 17.79 10.59 13.33
N GLU A 109 17.32 10.98 14.51
CA GLU A 109 17.66 10.33 15.79
C GLU A 109 17.09 8.91 15.94
N ASP A 110 16.03 8.56 15.19
CA ASP A 110 15.42 7.23 15.22
C ASP A 110 16.12 6.25 14.27
N TRP A 111 16.97 6.76 13.35
CA TRP A 111 17.57 5.98 12.27
C TRP A 111 19.05 5.71 12.52
N SER A 112 19.53 4.51 12.18
CA SER A 112 20.95 4.18 12.20
C SER A 112 21.75 4.84 11.07
N VAL A 113 21.08 5.16 9.95
CA VAL A 113 21.60 5.89 8.78
C VAL A 113 20.81 7.18 8.57
N ASP A 114 21.29 8.11 7.75
CA ASP A 114 20.51 9.30 7.40
C ASP A 114 19.35 8.91 6.47
N PRO A 115 18.08 9.20 6.82
CA PRO A 115 16.91 8.80 6.03
C PRO A 115 16.83 9.47 4.66
N PHE A 116 17.51 10.61 4.45
CA PHE A 116 17.53 11.35 3.18
C PHE A 116 18.90 11.33 2.50
N THR A 117 19.72 10.34 2.83
CA THR A 117 20.96 10.04 2.12
C THR A 117 20.86 8.64 1.52
N PHE A 118 20.89 8.55 0.18
CA PHE A 118 20.83 7.26 -0.51
C PHE A 118 22.08 6.44 -0.22
N LEU A 119 21.90 5.35 0.50
CA LEU A 119 23.00 4.46 0.90
C LEU A 119 22.78 3.07 0.31
N GLU A 120 23.77 2.56 -0.44
CA GLU A 120 23.81 1.16 -0.85
C GLU A 120 24.76 0.40 0.08
N LYS A 121 24.24 -0.57 0.83
CA LYS A 121 25.00 -1.36 1.79
C LYS A 121 24.39 -2.75 1.96
N ASP A 122 25.23 -3.78 2.07
CA ASP A 122 24.85 -5.16 2.37
C ASP A 122 23.74 -5.72 1.44
N GLY A 123 23.72 -5.32 0.17
CA GLY A 123 22.74 -5.75 -0.83
C GLY A 123 21.38 -5.02 -0.74
N PHE A 124 21.31 -3.90 -0.01
CA PHE A 124 20.13 -3.06 0.12
C PHE A 124 20.41 -1.59 -0.20
N PHE A 125 19.42 -0.91 -0.73
CA PHE A 125 19.30 0.53 -0.76
C PHE A 125 18.56 1.01 0.47
N TYR A 126 19.15 1.90 1.25
CA TYR A 126 18.57 2.50 2.46
C TYR A 126 18.15 3.94 2.20
N GLY A 127 17.06 4.35 2.81
CA GLY A 127 16.52 5.70 2.81
C GLY A 127 15.02 5.70 2.98
N ARG A 128 14.41 6.79 3.42
CA ARG A 128 12.97 6.96 3.53
C ARG A 128 12.34 7.02 2.13
N GLY A 129 11.32 6.18 1.88
CA GLY A 129 10.68 6.02 0.58
C GLY A 129 11.35 4.96 -0.30
N THR A 130 12.30 4.18 0.24
CA THR A 130 12.93 3.12 -0.55
C THR A 130 11.99 1.97 -0.88
N SER A 131 11.01 1.70 -0.06
CA SER A 131 9.96 0.72 -0.38
C SER A 131 8.61 1.39 -0.66
N ASP A 132 8.38 2.60 -0.13
CA ASP A 132 7.10 3.27 -0.11
C ASP A 132 7.25 4.78 -0.42
N ASP A 133 7.05 5.28 -1.66
CA ASP A 133 6.83 4.55 -2.94
C ASP A 133 7.80 5.08 -4.04
N LYS A 134 8.92 5.73 -3.62
CA LYS A 134 9.90 6.32 -4.54
C LYS A 134 10.60 5.29 -5.42
N SER A 135 10.62 4.01 -5.01
CA SER A 135 11.12 2.92 -5.85
C SER A 135 10.28 2.75 -7.12
N MET A 136 8.96 2.67 -7.00
CA MET A 136 8.05 2.54 -8.13
C MET A 136 8.07 3.81 -8.98
N ALA A 137 8.09 5.00 -8.36
CA ALA A 137 8.24 6.26 -9.08
C ALA A 137 9.52 6.27 -9.94
N ALA A 138 10.65 5.83 -9.39
CA ALA A 138 11.92 5.73 -10.12
C ALA A 138 11.85 4.73 -11.28
N GLN A 139 11.25 3.56 -11.05
CA GLN A 139 11.08 2.53 -12.07
C GLN A 139 10.19 3.02 -13.21
N PHE A 140 9.07 3.68 -12.93
CA PHE A 140 8.18 4.22 -13.94
C PHE A 140 8.85 5.31 -14.77
N VAL A 141 9.51 6.29 -14.13
CA VAL A 141 10.24 7.36 -14.85
C VAL A 141 11.33 6.77 -15.74
N ALA A 142 12.15 5.84 -15.21
CA ALA A 142 13.22 5.22 -16.00
C ALA A 142 12.68 4.44 -17.20
N ASN A 143 11.60 3.67 -17.01
CA ASN A 143 11.01 2.84 -18.04
C ASN A 143 10.30 3.67 -19.12
N VAL A 144 9.60 4.74 -18.76
CA VAL A 144 8.96 5.64 -19.74
C VAL A 144 10.00 6.37 -20.58
N ILE A 145 11.14 6.77 -19.98
CA ILE A 145 12.27 7.33 -20.72
C ILE A 145 12.86 6.28 -21.67
N ARG A 146 13.11 5.06 -21.21
CA ARG A 146 13.60 3.94 -22.01
C ARG A 146 12.72 3.66 -23.21
N LEU A 147 11.40 3.55 -23.00
CA LEU A 147 10.42 3.31 -24.08
C LEU A 147 10.49 4.39 -25.17
N LYS A 148 10.68 5.65 -24.76
CA LYS A 148 10.83 6.76 -25.73
C LYS A 148 12.14 6.68 -26.50
N GLU A 149 13.26 6.38 -25.85
CA GLU A 149 14.57 6.23 -26.52
C GLU A 149 14.58 5.04 -27.49
N GLU A 150 13.92 3.94 -27.15
CA GLU A 150 13.75 2.76 -28.00
C GLU A 150 12.75 3.00 -29.16
N GLY A 151 12.05 4.13 -29.16
CA GLY A 151 11.05 4.45 -30.19
C GLY A 151 9.81 3.56 -30.12
N PHE A 152 9.48 3.04 -28.93
CA PHE A 152 8.30 2.22 -28.71
C PHE A 152 7.01 2.98 -29.08
N LYS A 153 6.13 2.34 -29.83
CA LYS A 153 4.84 2.92 -30.27
C LYS A 153 3.70 2.17 -29.63
N PRO A 154 3.20 2.63 -28.47
CA PRO A 154 2.06 2.00 -27.79
C PRO A 154 0.74 2.25 -28.55
N ASP A 155 -0.21 1.36 -28.39
CA ASP A 155 -1.56 1.52 -28.96
C ASP A 155 -2.42 2.50 -28.15
N ARG A 156 -1.98 2.82 -26.92
CA ARG A 156 -2.59 3.78 -25.99
C ARG A 156 -1.58 4.78 -25.47
N ASP A 157 -2.05 5.95 -25.05
CA ASP A 157 -1.19 6.85 -24.30
C ASP A 157 -0.83 6.24 -22.93
N LEU A 158 0.42 6.45 -22.49
CA LEU A 158 0.84 6.18 -21.13
C LEU A 158 0.86 7.51 -20.36
N ILE A 159 0.11 7.58 -19.27
CA ILE A 159 0.06 8.74 -18.38
C ILE A 159 0.90 8.38 -17.15
N LEU A 160 2.07 9.00 -17.04
CA LEU A 160 2.86 8.97 -15.81
C LEU A 160 2.28 9.99 -14.85
N LEU A 161 1.80 9.52 -13.70
CA LEU A 161 1.18 10.32 -12.67
C LEU A 161 1.96 10.15 -11.37
N LEU A 162 2.70 11.19 -10.96
CA LEU A 162 3.40 11.20 -9.68
C LEU A 162 2.69 12.16 -8.74
N THR A 163 2.16 11.63 -7.63
CA THR A 163 1.24 12.31 -6.72
C THR A 163 1.91 12.83 -5.46
N ALA A 164 1.21 13.71 -4.75
CA ALA A 164 1.57 14.28 -3.46
C ALA A 164 0.53 13.93 -2.41
N ASP A 165 0.94 13.87 -1.14
CA ASP A 165 0.07 13.70 0.05
C ASP A 165 -0.79 12.42 0.01
N GLU A 166 -0.22 11.30 -0.45
CA GLU A 166 -0.80 9.98 -0.27
C GLU A 166 -0.76 9.56 1.21
N GLU A 167 0.42 9.71 1.81
CA GLU A 167 0.76 9.32 3.18
C GLU A 167 0.11 10.16 4.27
N GLY A 168 -0.44 11.32 3.90
CA GLY A 168 -1.10 12.26 4.78
C GLY A 168 -0.95 13.70 4.33
N GLY A 169 -1.68 14.59 5.01
CA GLY A 169 -1.79 16.00 4.65
C GLY A 169 -3.17 16.32 4.07
N ASP A 170 -3.34 17.61 3.73
CA ASP A 170 -4.64 18.15 3.32
C ASP A 170 -4.78 18.29 1.78
N PHE A 171 -3.74 17.88 1.01
CA PHE A 171 -3.64 18.21 -0.41
C PHE A 171 -3.40 16.96 -1.28
N ASN A 172 -4.06 15.83 -0.96
CA ASN A 172 -3.92 14.58 -1.71
C ASN A 172 -4.06 14.83 -3.23
N GLY A 173 -3.00 14.47 -3.96
CA GLY A 173 -2.85 14.80 -5.36
C GLY A 173 -3.79 14.04 -6.28
N ALA A 174 -4.01 12.76 -6.04
CA ALA A 174 -4.92 11.94 -6.83
C ALA A 174 -6.37 12.43 -6.68
N GLU A 175 -6.80 12.74 -5.45
CA GLU A 175 -8.12 13.31 -5.18
C GLU A 175 -8.31 14.65 -5.89
N TRP A 176 -7.29 15.52 -5.78
CA TRP A 176 -7.36 16.86 -6.40
C TRP A 176 -7.42 16.76 -7.93
N LEU A 177 -6.63 15.88 -8.55
CA LEU A 177 -6.62 15.68 -10.00
C LEU A 177 -7.94 15.13 -10.50
N VAL A 178 -8.52 14.15 -9.81
CA VAL A 178 -9.86 13.62 -10.12
C VAL A 178 -10.90 14.72 -10.11
N LYS A 179 -10.87 15.60 -9.12
CA LYS A 179 -11.87 16.68 -8.95
C LYS A 179 -11.68 17.84 -9.92
N ASN A 180 -10.44 18.21 -10.24
CA ASN A 180 -10.14 19.48 -10.91
C ASN A 180 -9.55 19.30 -12.32
N GLN A 181 -8.94 18.15 -12.62
CA GLN A 181 -8.18 17.91 -13.85
C GLN A 181 -8.49 16.54 -14.47
N ARG A 182 -9.73 16.07 -14.33
CA ARG A 182 -10.15 14.73 -14.76
C ARG A 182 -9.75 14.39 -16.20
N ALA A 183 -9.80 15.36 -17.10
CA ALA A 183 -9.45 15.18 -18.51
C ALA A 183 -7.96 14.84 -18.74
N LEU A 184 -7.07 15.29 -17.86
CA LEU A 184 -5.64 14.97 -17.95
C LEU A 184 -5.33 13.53 -17.58
N ILE A 185 -6.15 12.93 -16.72
CA ILE A 185 -5.96 11.60 -16.16
C ILE A 185 -7.08 10.62 -16.56
N ASP A 186 -7.86 10.94 -17.61
CA ASP A 186 -8.85 10.00 -18.12
C ASP A 186 -8.17 8.78 -18.72
N ALA A 187 -8.47 7.59 -18.19
CA ALA A 187 -7.82 6.36 -18.57
C ALA A 187 -8.76 5.15 -18.47
N GLU A 188 -8.38 4.06 -19.12
CA GLU A 188 -9.10 2.79 -19.05
C GLU A 188 -8.86 2.07 -17.72
N PHE A 189 -7.63 2.17 -17.20
CA PHE A 189 -7.20 1.64 -15.90
C PHE A 189 -5.88 2.29 -15.46
N ALA A 190 -5.49 2.04 -14.21
CA ALA A 190 -4.24 2.48 -13.64
C ALA A 190 -3.46 1.31 -13.02
N ILE A 191 -2.13 1.39 -13.08
CA ILE A 191 -1.20 0.61 -12.27
C ILE A 191 -0.70 1.54 -11.17
N ASN A 192 -0.70 1.04 -9.94
CA ASN A 192 -0.34 1.76 -8.72
C ASN A 192 0.42 0.83 -7.77
N GLU A 193 0.81 1.33 -6.63
CA GLU A 193 1.33 0.58 -5.50
C GLU A 193 0.27 -0.32 -4.83
N GLY A 194 0.65 -1.02 -3.76
CA GLY A 194 -0.22 -1.80 -2.88
C GLY A 194 -0.29 -3.30 -3.20
N GLY A 195 0.29 -3.73 -4.31
CA GLY A 195 0.62 -5.12 -4.61
C GLY A 195 2.12 -5.33 -4.62
N GLY A 196 2.58 -6.56 -4.77
CA GLY A 196 4.01 -6.85 -4.84
C GLY A 196 4.32 -8.30 -4.62
N GLY A 197 5.59 -8.66 -4.77
CA GLY A 197 6.06 -10.01 -4.55
C GLY A 197 6.38 -10.27 -3.08
N ASN A 198 5.92 -11.40 -2.58
CA ASN A 198 6.28 -11.89 -1.25
C ASN A 198 7.40 -12.93 -1.33
N MET A 199 8.43 -12.75 -0.54
CA MET A 199 9.47 -13.75 -0.34
C MET A 199 9.74 -14.00 1.15
N ARG A 200 10.37 -15.11 1.46
CA ARG A 200 10.85 -15.44 2.79
C ARG A 200 12.15 -16.22 2.69
N ALA A 201 13.15 -15.81 3.44
CA ALA A 201 14.47 -16.43 3.42
C ALA A 201 15.03 -16.62 1.98
N GLY A 202 14.85 -15.62 1.12
CA GLY A 202 15.31 -15.62 -0.28
C GLY A 202 14.47 -16.44 -1.26
N LYS A 203 13.41 -17.14 -0.79
CA LYS A 203 12.50 -17.90 -1.65
C LYS A 203 11.28 -17.03 -2.02
N TYR A 204 11.03 -16.86 -3.32
CA TYR A 204 9.85 -16.19 -3.85
C TYR A 204 8.61 -17.07 -3.69
N LEU A 205 7.51 -16.52 -3.18
CA LEU A 205 6.31 -17.25 -2.77
C LEU A 205 5.09 -16.88 -3.62
N THR A 206 4.69 -15.62 -3.56
CA THR A 206 3.52 -15.10 -4.28
C THR A 206 3.85 -13.77 -4.92
N ASN A 207 3.18 -13.43 -6.02
CA ASN A 207 3.12 -12.08 -6.55
C ASN A 207 1.68 -11.58 -6.44
N GLU A 208 1.47 -10.49 -5.71
CA GLU A 208 0.15 -10.00 -5.35
C GLU A 208 -0.32 -8.90 -6.30
N VAL A 209 -1.59 -8.93 -6.65
CA VAL A 209 -2.29 -7.89 -7.40
C VAL A 209 -3.35 -7.27 -6.50
N GLN A 210 -3.09 -6.07 -5.99
CA GLN A 210 -4.08 -5.35 -5.21
C GLN A 210 -5.17 -4.80 -6.14
N ALA A 211 -6.41 -5.24 -5.93
CA ALA A 211 -7.56 -4.79 -6.71
C ALA A 211 -8.70 -4.24 -5.84
N SER A 212 -8.48 -4.17 -4.55
CA SER A 212 -9.45 -3.70 -3.56
C SER A 212 -8.74 -3.19 -2.33
N GLU A 213 -9.43 -2.36 -1.52
CA GLU A 213 -8.93 -1.90 -0.23
C GLU A 213 -10.09 -1.62 0.71
N LYS A 214 -9.82 -1.66 2.03
CA LYS A 214 -10.81 -1.33 3.05
C LYS A 214 -11.02 0.17 3.16
N VAL A 215 -12.23 0.53 3.58
CA VAL A 215 -12.60 1.91 3.87
C VAL A 215 -12.25 2.23 5.33
N TYR A 216 -11.47 3.27 5.52
CA TYR A 216 -11.17 3.81 6.85
C TYR A 216 -12.34 4.66 7.35
N GLN A 217 -12.79 4.45 8.59
CA GLN A 217 -13.74 5.32 9.26
C GLN A 217 -13.53 5.27 10.76
N ASP A 218 -13.36 6.42 11.37
CA ASP A 218 -13.40 6.58 12.82
C ASP A 218 -14.79 6.98 13.31
N PHE A 219 -15.16 6.43 14.45
CA PHE A 219 -16.35 6.80 15.19
C PHE A 219 -15.97 7.29 16.59
N HIS A 220 -16.51 8.43 16.98
CA HIS A 220 -16.39 8.94 18.34
C HIS A 220 -17.60 8.47 19.16
N LEU A 221 -17.30 7.81 20.27
CA LEU A 221 -18.28 7.43 21.30
C LEU A 221 -18.21 8.45 22.44
N GLU A 222 -19.36 8.92 22.90
CA GLU A 222 -19.45 9.87 24.00
C GLU A 222 -20.60 9.50 24.94
N VAL A 223 -20.33 9.50 26.26
CA VAL A 223 -21.34 9.40 27.32
C VAL A 223 -21.24 10.61 28.20
N LYS A 224 -22.38 11.31 28.39
CA LYS A 224 -22.52 12.42 29.33
C LYS A 224 -23.29 12.00 30.55
N ASN A 225 -22.91 12.53 31.72
CA ASN A 225 -23.51 12.23 32.99
C ASN A 225 -23.46 13.48 33.89
N PRO A 226 -24.40 13.70 34.79
CA PRO A 226 -24.37 14.86 35.69
C PRO A 226 -23.11 14.94 36.57
N GLY A 227 -22.45 13.80 36.83
CA GLY A 227 -21.35 13.74 37.79
C GLY A 227 -21.81 13.75 39.23
N GLY A 228 -20.93 14.09 40.16
CA GLY A 228 -21.20 14.17 41.58
C GLY A 228 -19.99 13.94 42.46
N HIS A 229 -20.18 13.93 43.78
CA HIS A 229 -19.10 13.69 44.72
C HIS A 229 -18.84 12.19 44.86
N SER A 230 -17.61 11.73 44.76
CA SER A 230 -17.22 10.32 44.74
C SER A 230 -17.57 9.55 46.04
N SER A 231 -17.73 10.27 47.18
CA SER A 231 -18.18 9.66 48.44
C SER A 231 -19.66 9.26 48.47
N LEU A 232 -20.42 9.68 47.46
CA LEU A 232 -21.83 9.31 47.24
C LEU A 232 -21.94 8.57 45.89
N PRO A 233 -21.39 7.33 45.79
CA PRO A 233 -21.31 6.62 44.51
C PRO A 233 -22.71 6.21 44.04
N VAL A 234 -22.96 6.43 42.74
CA VAL A 234 -24.14 5.95 42.03
C VAL A 234 -23.73 4.99 40.93
N LYS A 235 -24.63 4.08 40.53
CA LYS A 235 -24.36 3.14 39.45
C LYS A 235 -24.38 3.82 38.06
N ASP A 236 -25.16 4.89 37.94
CA ASP A 236 -25.21 5.74 36.75
C ASP A 236 -23.92 6.54 36.66
N ASN A 237 -22.99 6.08 35.80
CA ASN A 237 -21.63 6.59 35.72
C ASN A 237 -21.14 6.48 34.29
N ALA A 238 -20.69 7.60 33.69
CA ALA A 238 -20.29 7.67 32.30
C ALA A 238 -19.18 6.67 31.93
N ILE A 239 -18.22 6.44 32.84
CA ILE A 239 -17.14 5.46 32.60
C ILE A 239 -17.72 4.04 32.59
N TYR A 240 -18.62 3.70 33.47
CA TYR A 240 -19.19 2.34 33.52
C TYR A 240 -20.07 2.04 32.34
N GLU A 241 -20.86 2.99 31.88
CA GLU A 241 -21.72 2.87 30.69
C GLU A 241 -20.89 2.68 29.43
N LEU A 242 -19.86 3.52 29.25
CA LEU A 242 -18.94 3.39 28.11
C LEU A 242 -18.19 2.04 28.15
N ALA A 243 -17.64 1.66 29.30
CA ALA A 243 -16.91 0.40 29.49
C ALA A 243 -17.77 -0.82 29.18
N ALA A 244 -19.03 -0.83 29.63
CA ALA A 244 -19.96 -1.89 29.30
C ALA A 244 -20.24 -2.01 27.80
N GLY A 245 -20.41 -0.90 27.12
CA GLY A 245 -20.52 -0.84 25.64
C GLY A 245 -19.27 -1.37 24.95
N LEU A 246 -18.09 -0.92 25.35
CA LEU A 246 -16.81 -1.38 24.78
C LEU A 246 -16.56 -2.87 25.02
N THR A 247 -16.99 -3.41 26.18
CA THR A 247 -16.90 -4.86 26.47
C THR A 247 -17.76 -5.66 25.49
N ARG A 248 -18.99 -5.20 25.19
CA ARG A 248 -19.84 -5.84 24.19
C ARG A 248 -19.23 -5.74 22.79
N LEU A 249 -18.66 -4.59 22.42
CA LEU A 249 -17.97 -4.40 21.14
C LEU A 249 -16.77 -5.33 21.00
N SER A 250 -15.98 -5.52 22.06
CA SER A 250 -14.79 -6.40 22.02
C SER A 250 -15.15 -7.88 21.77
N ALA A 251 -16.35 -8.29 22.19
CA ALA A 251 -16.87 -9.65 21.96
C ALA A 251 -17.61 -9.81 20.62
N PHE A 252 -17.91 -8.70 19.92
CA PHE A 252 -18.65 -8.73 18.68
C PHE A 252 -17.74 -8.99 17.49
N THR A 253 -18.22 -9.80 16.56
CA THR A 253 -17.55 -10.07 15.29
C THR A 253 -18.52 -9.82 14.15
N PHE A 254 -18.13 -8.94 13.20
CA PHE A 254 -18.92 -8.73 11.99
C PHE A 254 -19.04 -10.01 11.17
N PRO A 255 -20.13 -10.21 10.42
CA PRO A 255 -20.31 -11.39 9.58
C PRO A 255 -19.24 -11.48 8.49
N VAL A 256 -18.97 -12.72 8.06
CA VAL A 256 -18.11 -13.00 6.90
C VAL A 256 -18.80 -12.49 5.64
N ALA A 257 -18.05 -11.71 4.85
CA ALA A 257 -18.49 -11.24 3.54
C ALA A 257 -17.27 -11.15 2.60
N LEU A 258 -17.30 -11.88 1.50
CA LEU A 258 -16.23 -11.91 0.52
C LEU A 258 -16.69 -11.26 -0.78
N ASN A 259 -15.85 -10.41 -1.36
CA ASN A 259 -15.97 -9.97 -2.73
C ASN A 259 -15.17 -10.88 -3.68
N GLU A 260 -15.15 -10.59 -4.98
CA GLU A 260 -14.38 -11.35 -5.97
C GLU A 260 -12.91 -11.45 -5.61
N VAL A 261 -12.30 -10.33 -5.18
CA VAL A 261 -10.87 -10.23 -4.86
C VAL A 261 -10.51 -11.09 -3.65
N THR A 262 -11.26 -10.95 -2.54
CA THR A 262 -10.97 -11.70 -1.31
C THR A 262 -11.30 -13.20 -1.44
N ARG A 263 -12.28 -13.56 -2.26
CA ARG A 263 -12.55 -14.95 -2.62
C ARG A 263 -11.38 -15.55 -3.40
N GLY A 264 -10.93 -14.85 -4.45
CA GLY A 264 -9.75 -15.25 -5.22
C GLY A 264 -8.48 -15.34 -4.38
N TYR A 265 -8.33 -14.44 -3.37
CA TYR A 265 -7.25 -14.53 -2.41
C TYR A 265 -7.23 -15.89 -1.69
N PHE A 266 -8.33 -16.28 -1.04
CA PHE A 266 -8.39 -17.53 -0.28
C PHE A 266 -8.25 -18.75 -1.18
N GLU A 267 -8.87 -18.74 -2.35
CA GLU A 267 -8.79 -19.84 -3.30
C GLU A 267 -7.35 -20.09 -3.78
N LYS A 268 -6.65 -19.05 -4.22
CA LYS A 268 -5.29 -19.16 -4.74
C LYS A 268 -4.26 -19.37 -3.63
N SER A 269 -4.37 -18.65 -2.50
CA SER A 269 -3.44 -18.79 -1.37
C SER A 269 -3.50 -20.16 -0.71
N ALA A 270 -4.57 -20.93 -0.86
CA ALA A 270 -4.65 -22.31 -0.39
C ALA A 270 -3.54 -23.21 -0.98
N ALA A 271 -3.06 -22.90 -2.19
CA ALA A 271 -1.97 -23.67 -2.83
C ALA A 271 -0.60 -23.41 -2.22
N THR A 272 -0.41 -22.31 -1.46
CA THR A 272 0.87 -21.97 -0.83
C THR A 272 0.98 -22.44 0.61
N GLN A 273 -0.13 -22.93 1.19
CA GLN A 273 -0.14 -23.36 2.58
C GLN A 273 0.57 -24.70 2.77
N THR A 274 1.44 -24.75 3.77
CA THR A 274 2.13 -25.99 4.18
C THR A 274 1.25 -26.88 5.04
N ASP A 275 0.31 -26.31 5.80
CA ASP A 275 -0.68 -27.05 6.59
C ASP A 275 -1.88 -27.40 5.71
N PRO A 276 -2.16 -28.71 5.45
CA PRO A 276 -3.30 -29.14 4.64
C PRO A 276 -4.67 -28.72 5.23
N LYS A 277 -4.77 -28.53 6.56
CA LYS A 277 -6.01 -28.07 7.19
C LYS A 277 -6.28 -26.60 6.87
N VAL A 278 -5.26 -25.75 6.97
CA VAL A 278 -5.34 -24.34 6.59
C VAL A 278 -5.70 -24.23 5.10
N ALA A 279 -5.07 -25.02 4.24
CA ALA A 279 -5.39 -25.06 2.82
C ALA A 279 -6.85 -25.46 2.55
N ALA A 280 -7.36 -26.45 3.30
CA ALA A 280 -8.77 -26.88 3.20
C ALA A 280 -9.73 -25.79 3.68
N ASP A 281 -9.44 -25.16 4.82
CA ASP A 281 -10.24 -24.06 5.35
C ASP A 281 -10.31 -22.87 4.40
N MET A 282 -9.18 -22.49 3.78
CA MET A 282 -9.15 -21.44 2.77
C MET A 282 -10.06 -21.75 1.57
N ARG A 283 -10.03 -22.99 1.06
CA ARG A 283 -10.93 -23.40 -0.03
C ARG A 283 -12.40 -23.41 0.39
N ALA A 284 -12.68 -23.82 1.64
CA ALA A 284 -14.04 -23.86 2.18
C ALA A 284 -14.63 -22.45 2.34
N VAL A 285 -13.81 -21.48 2.80
CA VAL A 285 -14.22 -20.08 2.89
C VAL A 285 -14.40 -19.45 1.51
N ALA A 286 -13.62 -19.82 0.51
CA ALA A 286 -13.70 -19.30 -0.85
C ALA A 286 -14.97 -19.71 -1.62
N GLN A 287 -15.77 -20.67 -1.12
CA GLN A 287 -17.00 -21.10 -1.78
C GLN A 287 -18.04 -19.98 -1.88
N ALA A 288 -19.02 -20.13 -2.76
CA ALA A 288 -20.13 -19.18 -2.93
C ALA A 288 -20.88 -18.93 -1.60
N SER A 289 -21.03 -19.98 -0.78
CA SER A 289 -21.48 -19.92 0.61
C SER A 289 -20.29 -20.27 1.49
N PRO A 290 -19.60 -19.28 2.11
CA PRO A 290 -18.44 -19.53 2.96
C PRO A 290 -18.75 -20.45 4.14
N ASP A 291 -17.87 -21.40 4.42
CA ASP A 291 -17.91 -22.20 5.64
C ASP A 291 -17.52 -21.34 6.83
N LEU A 292 -18.44 -21.14 7.79
CA LEU A 292 -18.25 -20.25 8.93
C LEU A 292 -17.30 -20.84 9.99
N ASP A 293 -17.25 -22.16 10.13
CA ASP A 293 -16.34 -22.82 11.07
C ASP A 293 -14.89 -22.74 10.54
N ALA A 294 -14.70 -22.92 9.23
CA ALA A 294 -13.42 -22.68 8.58
C ALA A 294 -12.99 -21.21 8.73
N ALA A 295 -13.91 -20.26 8.52
CA ALA A 295 -13.65 -18.85 8.71
C ALA A 295 -13.27 -18.50 10.16
N ALA A 296 -13.89 -19.15 11.14
CA ALA A 296 -13.54 -18.98 12.57
C ALA A 296 -12.12 -19.49 12.86
N ARG A 297 -11.75 -20.66 12.33
CA ARG A 297 -10.39 -21.23 12.50
C ARG A 297 -9.33 -20.34 11.83
N LEU A 298 -9.57 -19.88 10.61
CA LEU A 298 -8.66 -18.94 9.93
C LEU A 298 -8.53 -17.62 10.68
N SER A 299 -9.63 -17.08 11.18
CA SER A 299 -9.62 -15.83 11.99
C SER A 299 -8.81 -15.97 13.27
N ALA A 300 -8.87 -17.12 13.92
CA ALA A 300 -8.12 -17.39 15.15
C ALA A 300 -6.62 -17.61 14.90
N SER A 301 -6.26 -18.11 13.71
CA SER A 301 -4.86 -18.40 13.37
C SER A 301 -4.08 -17.18 12.90
N LEU A 302 -4.73 -16.23 12.20
CA LEU A 302 -4.04 -15.02 11.69
C LEU A 302 -5.01 -13.82 11.62
N PRO A 303 -4.71 -12.71 12.33
CA PRO A 303 -5.53 -11.48 12.29
C PRO A 303 -5.74 -10.93 10.89
N TYR A 304 -4.76 -11.09 10.00
CA TYR A 304 -4.85 -10.68 8.60
C TYR A 304 -6.00 -11.40 7.88
N TRP A 305 -6.14 -12.72 8.04
CA TRP A 305 -7.23 -13.47 7.41
C TRP A 305 -8.59 -13.07 7.96
N ASN A 306 -8.66 -12.80 9.27
CA ASN A 306 -9.88 -12.23 9.87
C ASN A 306 -10.25 -10.89 9.20
N SER A 307 -9.24 -10.03 9.00
CA SER A 307 -9.42 -8.72 8.36
C SER A 307 -9.84 -8.84 6.88
N MET A 308 -9.35 -9.85 6.17
CA MET A 308 -9.73 -10.10 4.76
C MET A 308 -11.18 -10.56 4.59
N MET A 309 -11.76 -11.17 5.63
CA MET A 309 -13.10 -11.78 5.56
C MET A 309 -14.23 -10.87 6.02
N ARG A 310 -13.95 -9.76 6.72
CA ARG A 310 -15.02 -8.96 7.35
C ARG A 310 -14.63 -7.52 7.66
N THR A 311 -15.62 -6.67 7.87
CA THR A 311 -15.41 -5.38 8.54
C THR A 311 -14.84 -5.62 9.93
N THR A 312 -13.89 -4.80 10.36
CA THR A 312 -13.28 -4.86 11.69
C THR A 312 -13.36 -3.49 12.34
N CYS A 313 -13.73 -3.46 13.63
CA CYS A 313 -13.76 -2.24 14.44
C CYS A 313 -13.03 -2.48 15.75
N VAL A 314 -12.20 -1.53 16.18
CA VAL A 314 -11.40 -1.63 17.41
C VAL A 314 -11.34 -0.27 18.12
N ALA A 315 -11.43 -0.30 19.46
CA ALA A 315 -11.19 0.89 20.27
C ALA A 315 -9.69 1.24 20.26
N THR A 316 -9.37 2.48 19.86
CA THR A 316 -7.97 2.96 19.73
C THR A 316 -7.63 4.04 20.76
N ARG A 317 -8.63 4.75 21.30
CA ARG A 317 -8.45 5.79 22.31
C ARG A 317 -9.58 5.72 23.34
N LEU A 318 -9.27 6.05 24.60
CA LEU A 318 -10.22 6.10 25.70
C LEU A 318 -9.89 7.29 26.60
N ALA A 319 -10.90 8.03 27.04
CA ALA A 319 -10.76 9.11 28.01
C ALA A 319 -11.99 9.15 28.93
N GLY A 320 -11.81 9.60 30.18
CA GLY A 320 -12.94 9.74 31.12
C GLY A 320 -12.54 10.35 32.47
N GLY A 321 -13.47 11.11 33.02
CA GLY A 321 -13.28 11.79 34.30
C GLY A 321 -12.39 13.04 34.20
N HIS A 322 -12.45 13.90 35.25
CA HIS A 322 -11.67 15.14 35.34
C HIS A 322 -11.01 15.34 36.70
N ALA A 323 -11.44 14.60 37.72
CA ALA A 323 -10.88 14.69 39.07
C ALA A 323 -11.01 13.34 39.80
N GLN A 324 -10.07 13.07 40.72
CA GLN A 324 -9.99 11.82 41.44
C GLN A 324 -11.17 11.59 42.41
N ASN A 325 -11.76 12.68 42.92
CA ASN A 325 -12.83 12.66 43.91
C ASN A 325 -14.19 13.08 43.33
N ALA A 326 -14.36 13.06 42.02
CA ALA A 326 -15.62 13.38 41.35
C ALA A 326 -16.10 12.19 40.48
N LEU A 327 -17.43 11.99 40.43
CA LEU A 327 -18.04 11.12 39.44
C LEU A 327 -17.85 11.73 38.05
N PRO A 328 -17.51 10.94 37.00
CA PRO A 328 -17.20 11.44 35.69
C PRO A 328 -18.41 12.06 35.00
N GLN A 329 -18.25 13.29 34.51
CA GLN A 329 -19.29 13.98 33.73
C GLN A 329 -19.23 13.59 32.25
N LEU A 330 -18.08 13.05 31.82
CA LEU A 330 -17.82 12.68 30.44
C LEU A 330 -16.92 11.44 30.41
N ALA A 331 -17.26 10.50 29.53
CA ALA A 331 -16.37 9.45 29.06
C ALA A 331 -16.48 9.34 27.54
N SER A 332 -15.36 9.10 26.85
CA SER A 332 -15.33 9.00 25.41
C SER A 332 -14.34 7.95 24.92
N ALA A 333 -14.57 7.42 23.72
CA ALA A 333 -13.66 6.51 23.04
C ALA A 333 -13.63 6.81 21.55
N ASN A 334 -12.50 6.51 20.89
CA ASN A 334 -12.41 6.42 19.44
C ASN A 334 -12.49 4.97 19.01
N ILE A 335 -13.37 4.67 18.06
CA ILE A 335 -13.48 3.35 17.43
C ILE A 335 -13.02 3.48 15.99
N ASN A 336 -11.88 2.88 15.68
CA ASN A 336 -11.40 2.77 14.31
C ASN A 336 -12.02 1.56 13.62
N CYS A 337 -12.68 1.79 12.51
CA CYS A 337 -13.25 0.75 11.67
C CYS A 337 -12.53 0.67 10.32
N ARG A 338 -12.23 -0.54 9.90
CA ARG A 338 -11.79 -0.89 8.56
C ARG A 338 -12.92 -1.66 7.88
N ILE A 339 -13.69 -0.95 7.08
CA ILE A 339 -14.96 -1.41 6.51
C ILE A 339 -14.70 -2.10 5.18
N LEU A 340 -15.37 -3.22 4.92
CA LEU A 340 -15.28 -3.89 3.62
C LEU A 340 -15.82 -3.01 2.49
N PRO A 341 -15.21 -3.05 1.30
CA PRO A 341 -15.75 -2.37 0.11
C PRO A 341 -17.19 -2.78 -0.17
N GLY A 342 -18.03 -1.79 -0.47
CA GLY A 342 -19.46 -2.00 -0.70
C GLY A 342 -20.34 -2.00 0.56
N VAL A 343 -19.76 -2.00 1.76
CA VAL A 343 -20.49 -1.81 3.02
C VAL A 343 -20.53 -0.32 3.36
N SER A 344 -21.72 0.21 3.61
CA SER A 344 -21.85 1.65 3.93
C SER A 344 -21.40 1.96 5.36
N PRO A 345 -20.69 3.06 5.59
CA PRO A 345 -20.34 3.53 6.93
C PRO A 345 -21.58 3.71 7.83
N ALA A 346 -22.72 4.05 7.25
CA ALA A 346 -23.99 4.19 7.98
C ALA A 346 -24.46 2.83 8.58
N SER A 347 -24.39 1.75 7.78
CA SER A 347 -24.75 0.42 8.28
C SER A 347 -23.80 -0.09 9.39
N VAL A 348 -22.52 0.32 9.31
CA VAL A 348 -21.54 0.02 10.38
C VAL A 348 -21.89 0.80 11.65
N LYS A 349 -22.21 2.10 11.54
CA LYS A 349 -22.67 2.93 12.65
C LYS A 349 -23.90 2.33 13.33
N ASP A 350 -24.91 1.91 12.55
CA ASP A 350 -26.12 1.28 13.08
C ASP A 350 -25.79 -0.03 13.80
N THR A 351 -24.85 -0.80 13.29
CA THR A 351 -24.36 -2.01 13.93
C THR A 351 -23.65 -1.70 15.25
N LEU A 352 -22.78 -0.68 15.27
CA LEU A 352 -22.13 -0.24 16.49
C LEU A 352 -23.14 0.17 17.56
N ILE A 353 -24.16 0.97 17.21
CA ILE A 353 -25.22 1.38 18.15
C ILE A 353 -25.93 0.15 18.73
N LYS A 354 -26.28 -0.83 17.90
CA LYS A 354 -26.94 -2.07 18.35
C LYS A 354 -26.05 -2.91 19.27
N VAL A 355 -24.76 -3.03 18.92
CA VAL A 355 -23.78 -3.83 19.69
C VAL A 355 -23.45 -3.17 21.03
N LEU A 356 -23.26 -1.86 21.02
CA LEU A 356 -23.02 -1.10 22.25
C LEU A 356 -24.18 -1.24 23.23
N ALA A 357 -25.42 -1.36 22.74
CA ALA A 357 -26.64 -1.59 23.51
C ALA A 357 -26.75 -0.69 24.76
N GLU A 358 -26.30 0.56 24.61
CA GLU A 358 -26.29 1.57 25.67
C GLU A 358 -26.85 2.88 25.12
N PRO A 359 -28.14 3.21 25.47
CA PRO A 359 -28.82 4.36 24.88
C PRO A 359 -28.14 5.72 25.15
N LYS A 360 -27.32 5.79 26.20
CA LYS A 360 -26.61 7.02 26.55
C LYS A 360 -25.33 7.23 25.75
N VAL A 361 -24.82 6.19 25.05
CA VAL A 361 -23.65 6.32 24.19
C VAL A 361 -24.04 6.97 22.87
N ALA A 362 -23.65 8.21 22.68
CA ALA A 362 -23.73 8.86 21.39
C ALA A 362 -22.62 8.35 20.46
N VAL A 363 -22.97 7.97 19.23
CA VAL A 363 -22.02 7.51 18.19
C VAL A 363 -22.02 8.52 17.07
N THR A 364 -20.90 9.19 16.85
CA THR A 364 -20.72 10.20 15.77
C THR A 364 -19.57 9.84 14.86
N TYR A 365 -19.61 10.31 13.61
CA TYR A 365 -18.47 10.16 12.68
C TYR A 365 -17.33 11.08 13.08
N VAL A 366 -16.10 10.64 12.87
CA VAL A 366 -14.90 11.47 12.88
C VAL A 366 -14.35 11.47 11.45
N GLY A 367 -14.36 12.64 10.83
CA GLY A 367 -14.02 12.75 9.41
C GLY A 367 -15.08 12.15 8.49
N GLU A 368 -14.78 12.10 7.22
CA GLU A 368 -15.62 11.53 6.17
C GLU A 368 -14.96 10.29 5.59
N ALA A 369 -15.67 9.17 5.60
CA ALA A 369 -15.21 7.95 4.94
C ALA A 369 -15.11 8.18 3.44
N LYS A 370 -14.05 7.65 2.84
CA LYS A 370 -13.88 7.63 1.38
C LYS A 370 -14.08 6.19 0.87
N PRO A 371 -15.33 5.75 0.62
CA PRO A 371 -15.60 4.40 0.11
C PRO A 371 -14.94 4.21 -1.25
N SER A 372 -14.42 3.03 -1.51
CA SER A 372 -13.83 2.66 -2.79
C SER A 372 -14.45 1.36 -3.30
N LYS A 373 -14.84 1.35 -4.58
CA LYS A 373 -15.29 0.13 -5.25
C LYS A 373 -14.09 -0.79 -5.51
N PRO A 374 -14.23 -2.12 -5.44
CA PRO A 374 -13.21 -3.02 -5.97
C PRO A 374 -13.01 -2.80 -7.47
N SER A 375 -11.76 -2.90 -7.94
CA SER A 375 -11.49 -3.05 -9.37
C SER A 375 -11.89 -4.46 -9.82
N PRO A 376 -12.54 -4.64 -10.96
CA PRO A 376 -12.80 -5.97 -11.51
C PRO A 376 -11.48 -6.66 -11.85
N LEU A 377 -11.38 -7.97 -11.67
CA LEU A 377 -10.18 -8.73 -12.05
C LEU A 377 -10.15 -8.89 -13.59
N ARG A 378 -9.74 -7.84 -14.30
CA ARG A 378 -9.69 -7.78 -15.78
C ARG A 378 -8.78 -8.86 -16.35
N PRO A 379 -9.24 -9.68 -17.31
CA PRO A 379 -8.43 -10.76 -17.88
C PRO A 379 -7.16 -10.26 -18.59
N ASP A 380 -7.21 -9.10 -19.27
CA ASP A 380 -6.04 -8.54 -19.94
C ASP A 380 -4.93 -8.16 -18.95
N VAL A 381 -5.28 -7.57 -17.80
CA VAL A 381 -4.33 -7.23 -16.73
C VAL A 381 -3.83 -8.50 -16.03
N MET A 382 -4.75 -9.36 -15.57
CA MET A 382 -4.40 -10.55 -14.81
C MET A 382 -3.55 -11.53 -15.62
N ASN A 383 -3.89 -11.78 -16.90
CA ASN A 383 -3.14 -12.68 -17.77
C ASN A 383 -1.73 -12.12 -18.08
N ALA A 384 -1.58 -10.81 -18.25
CA ALA A 384 -0.27 -10.19 -18.45
C ALA A 384 0.63 -10.40 -17.23
N VAL A 385 0.11 -10.13 -16.02
CA VAL A 385 0.86 -10.34 -14.77
C VAL A 385 1.18 -11.80 -14.56
N GLU A 386 0.23 -12.72 -14.79
CA GLU A 386 0.41 -14.16 -14.62
C GLU A 386 1.47 -14.71 -15.58
N SER A 387 1.39 -14.36 -16.87
CA SER A 387 2.35 -14.78 -17.88
C SER A 387 3.76 -14.30 -17.53
N LEU A 388 3.88 -13.04 -17.16
CA LEU A 388 5.16 -12.42 -16.82
C LEU A 388 5.76 -13.01 -15.54
N THR A 389 4.94 -13.21 -14.51
CA THR A 389 5.39 -13.83 -13.25
C THR A 389 5.85 -15.28 -13.49
N LYS A 390 5.11 -16.04 -14.28
CA LYS A 390 5.48 -17.44 -14.61
C LYS A 390 6.83 -17.50 -15.33
N GLU A 391 7.12 -16.54 -16.21
CA GLU A 391 8.38 -16.49 -16.95
C GLU A 391 9.55 -16.04 -16.08
N MET A 392 9.39 -14.94 -15.33
CA MET A 392 10.47 -14.37 -14.53
C MET A 392 10.71 -15.10 -13.23
N TYR A 393 9.66 -15.69 -12.64
CA TYR A 393 9.67 -16.31 -11.31
C TYR A 393 8.98 -17.67 -11.33
N PRO A 394 9.59 -18.71 -11.94
CA PRO A 394 8.95 -20.02 -12.08
C PRO A 394 8.50 -20.59 -10.72
N GLY A 395 7.24 -21.01 -10.65
CA GLY A 395 6.62 -21.56 -9.43
C GLY A 395 5.97 -20.53 -8.50
N VAL A 396 6.12 -19.23 -8.76
CA VAL A 396 5.41 -18.16 -8.05
C VAL A 396 3.97 -18.07 -8.60
N ILE A 397 3.00 -17.99 -7.71
CA ILE A 397 1.60 -17.81 -8.08
C ILE A 397 1.14 -16.36 -7.95
N ILE A 398 0.16 -15.98 -8.77
CA ILE A 398 -0.50 -14.67 -8.66
C ILE A 398 -1.67 -14.79 -7.69
N VAL A 399 -1.75 -13.83 -6.75
CA VAL A 399 -2.82 -13.77 -5.76
C VAL A 399 -3.47 -12.39 -5.82
N PRO A 400 -4.78 -12.27 -6.11
CA PRO A 400 -5.47 -11.01 -5.95
C PRO A 400 -5.64 -10.68 -4.47
N VAL A 401 -5.38 -9.42 -4.07
CA VAL A 401 -5.44 -9.01 -2.67
C VAL A 401 -6.30 -7.78 -2.47
N MET A 402 -6.87 -7.70 -1.26
CA MET A 402 -7.49 -6.49 -0.74
C MET A 402 -6.55 -5.88 0.30
N SER A 403 -6.09 -4.65 0.08
CA SER A 403 -5.34 -3.93 1.12
C SER A 403 -6.21 -3.71 2.36
N THR A 404 -5.63 -3.89 3.54
CA THR A 404 -6.25 -3.49 4.81
C THR A 404 -6.01 -2.01 5.12
N GLY A 405 -5.07 -1.37 4.42
CA GLY A 405 -4.82 0.06 4.35
C GLY A 405 -5.63 0.75 3.25
N ALA A 406 -5.18 1.92 2.84
CA ALA A 406 -5.72 2.70 1.73
C ALA A 406 -4.55 3.16 0.84
N THR A 407 -4.82 3.49 -0.41
CA THR A 407 -3.86 4.04 -1.38
C THR A 407 -4.54 5.11 -2.23
N ASP A 408 -3.79 5.88 -2.99
CA ASP A 408 -4.33 6.81 -3.99
C ASP A 408 -5.28 6.15 -5.00
N GLY A 409 -5.19 4.83 -5.15
CA GLY A 409 -6.06 4.03 -6.00
C GLY A 409 -7.55 4.19 -5.69
N LEU A 410 -7.93 4.50 -4.45
CA LEU A 410 -9.31 4.73 -4.06
C LEU A 410 -9.95 5.90 -4.83
N HIS A 411 -9.20 6.96 -5.07
CA HIS A 411 -9.69 8.16 -5.75
C HIS A 411 -9.97 7.88 -7.24
N LEU A 412 -9.08 7.12 -7.88
CA LEU A 412 -9.27 6.71 -9.27
C LEU A 412 -10.42 5.73 -9.43
N ARG A 413 -10.54 4.72 -8.54
CA ARG A 413 -11.68 3.77 -8.55
C ARG A 413 -13.01 4.47 -8.36
N ASN A 414 -13.07 5.50 -7.50
CA ASN A 414 -14.27 6.32 -7.31
C ASN A 414 -14.60 7.19 -8.53
N ALA A 415 -13.63 7.47 -9.38
CA ALA A 415 -13.79 8.14 -10.67
C ALA A 415 -13.99 7.15 -11.84
N ASP A 416 -14.36 5.90 -11.55
CA ASP A 416 -14.57 4.82 -12.51
C ASP A 416 -13.32 4.48 -13.37
N ILE A 417 -12.13 4.67 -12.79
CA ILE A 417 -10.86 4.17 -13.35
C ILE A 417 -10.41 2.98 -12.49
N PRO A 418 -10.59 1.73 -12.95
CA PRO A 418 -10.06 0.57 -12.25
C PRO A 418 -8.56 0.72 -11.99
N THR A 419 -8.13 0.49 -10.75
CA THR A 419 -6.73 0.67 -10.34
C THR A 419 -6.24 -0.61 -9.71
N TYR A 420 -5.05 -1.05 -10.12
CA TYR A 420 -4.40 -2.28 -9.68
C TYR A 420 -3.05 -1.95 -9.07
N GLY A 421 -2.82 -2.41 -7.83
CA GLY A 421 -1.51 -2.42 -7.23
C GLY A 421 -0.69 -3.56 -7.82
N ILE A 422 0.32 -3.24 -8.62
CA ILE A 422 1.20 -4.21 -9.29
C ILE A 422 2.60 -3.64 -9.31
N ASP A 423 3.46 -4.13 -8.43
CA ASP A 423 4.84 -3.67 -8.33
C ASP A 423 5.80 -4.64 -9.05
N GLY A 424 5.67 -5.93 -8.83
CA GLY A 424 6.62 -6.92 -9.35
C GLY A 424 7.97 -6.93 -8.62
N THR A 425 8.12 -6.14 -7.57
CA THR A 425 9.25 -6.13 -6.65
C THR A 425 8.96 -7.06 -5.48
N PHE A 426 9.92 -7.91 -5.10
CA PHE A 426 9.73 -8.88 -4.02
C PHE A 426 10.33 -8.39 -2.72
N GLY A 427 9.49 -8.27 -1.68
CA GLY A 427 9.88 -7.96 -0.31
C GLY A 427 9.95 -9.20 0.58
N ASP A 428 10.84 -9.20 1.58
CA ASP A 428 10.87 -10.25 2.59
C ASP A 428 9.78 -9.99 3.64
N MET A 429 8.85 -10.95 3.80
CA MET A 429 7.73 -10.86 4.73
C MET A 429 8.15 -10.72 6.20
N ASP A 430 9.37 -11.13 6.52
CA ASP A 430 9.95 -11.06 7.87
C ASP A 430 10.79 -9.79 8.08
N ASP A 431 10.95 -8.93 7.06
CA ASP A 431 11.71 -7.66 7.09
C ASP A 431 10.93 -6.49 6.46
N VAL A 432 9.71 -6.27 6.90
CA VAL A 432 8.86 -5.15 6.44
C VAL A 432 9.23 -3.89 7.22
N ARG A 433 9.75 -2.86 6.50
CA ARG A 433 10.22 -1.60 7.11
C ARG A 433 9.56 -0.34 6.57
N ALA A 434 8.58 -0.44 5.69
CA ALA A 434 7.77 0.70 5.29
C ALA A 434 7.23 1.43 6.53
N HIS A 435 7.28 2.76 6.55
CA HIS A 435 6.96 3.64 7.69
C HIS A 435 7.86 3.45 8.94
N GLY A 436 8.73 2.44 8.94
CA GLY A 436 9.66 2.16 10.04
C GLY A 436 10.99 2.91 9.91
N ARG A 437 11.89 2.65 10.88
CA ARG A 437 13.28 3.09 10.82
C ARG A 437 14.09 2.20 9.89
N ASP A 438 15.16 2.76 9.33
CA ASP A 438 16.08 2.04 8.44
C ASP A 438 15.35 1.33 7.30
N GLU A 439 14.37 2.00 6.72
CA GLU A 439 13.65 1.52 5.55
C GLU A 439 14.63 1.19 4.43
N ARG A 440 14.39 0.04 3.76
CA ARG A 440 15.31 -0.46 2.75
C ARG A 440 14.63 -1.30 1.68
N MET A 441 15.21 -1.27 0.50
CA MET A 441 14.84 -2.06 -0.67
C MET A 441 16.02 -2.95 -1.09
N GLY A 442 15.78 -4.23 -1.38
CA GLY A 442 16.82 -5.10 -1.93
C GLY A 442 17.30 -4.64 -3.30
N VAL A 443 18.62 -4.51 -3.49
CA VAL A 443 19.21 -4.07 -4.77
C VAL A 443 18.76 -4.96 -5.93
N LYS A 444 18.83 -6.27 -5.74
CA LYS A 444 18.37 -7.26 -6.73
C LYS A 444 16.89 -7.09 -7.04
N GLN A 445 16.06 -6.96 -6.00
CA GLN A 445 14.61 -6.86 -6.14
C GLN A 445 14.19 -5.56 -6.83
N PHE A 446 14.87 -4.46 -6.59
CA PHE A 446 14.65 -3.21 -7.30
C PHE A 446 14.85 -3.35 -8.82
N TYR A 447 15.93 -4.00 -9.25
CA TYR A 447 16.19 -4.20 -10.68
C TYR A 447 15.29 -5.26 -11.31
N GLU A 448 14.90 -6.27 -10.57
CA GLU A 448 13.88 -7.23 -11.03
C GLU A 448 12.51 -6.56 -11.21
N GLY A 449 12.10 -5.72 -10.26
CA GLY A 449 10.89 -4.89 -10.37
C GLY A 449 10.97 -3.93 -11.57
N LEU A 450 12.10 -3.25 -11.76
CA LEU A 450 12.32 -2.39 -12.93
C LEU A 450 12.07 -3.13 -14.24
N GLN A 451 12.61 -4.33 -14.38
CA GLN A 451 12.43 -5.17 -15.57
C GLN A 451 11.01 -5.72 -15.69
N PHE A 452 10.40 -6.11 -14.58
CA PHE A 452 9.01 -6.56 -14.55
C PHE A 452 8.08 -5.44 -15.03
N GLN A 453 8.21 -4.23 -14.47
CA GLN A 453 7.39 -3.07 -14.86
C GLN A 453 7.59 -2.68 -16.33
N TYR A 454 8.83 -2.69 -16.83
CA TYR A 454 9.08 -2.44 -18.25
C TYR A 454 8.28 -3.39 -19.16
N ARG A 455 8.35 -4.68 -18.87
CA ARG A 455 7.67 -5.72 -19.64
C ARG A 455 6.16 -5.64 -19.49
N LEU A 456 5.66 -5.42 -18.27
CA LEU A 456 4.24 -5.26 -18.00
C LEU A 456 3.65 -4.07 -18.78
N ILE A 457 4.32 -2.92 -18.72
CA ILE A 457 3.91 -1.71 -19.44
C ILE A 457 3.86 -1.99 -20.94
N THR A 458 4.88 -2.64 -21.51
CA THR A 458 4.91 -2.94 -22.97
C THR A 458 3.80 -3.91 -23.37
N MET A 459 3.45 -4.90 -22.54
CA MET A 459 2.36 -5.84 -22.81
C MET A 459 1.00 -5.14 -22.75
N LEU A 460 0.75 -4.34 -21.72
CA LEU A 460 -0.55 -3.67 -21.51
C LEU A 460 -0.75 -2.47 -22.46
N ALA A 461 0.32 -1.90 -22.98
CA ALA A 461 0.27 -0.79 -23.90
C ALA A 461 -0.02 -1.20 -25.35
N LYS A 462 0.03 -2.48 -25.68
CA LYS A 462 -0.31 -3.11 -26.96
C LYS A 462 -1.64 -3.86 -26.89
#